data_7ee625cc1d5c201af2c19621ae48c6b0
#
_entry.id   7ee625cc1d5c201af2c19621ae48c6b0
#
_cell.length_a   1.000
_cell.length_b   1.000
_cell.length_c   1.000
_cell.angle_alpha   90.00
_cell.angle_beta   90.00
_cell.angle_gamma   90.00
#
_symmetry.space_group_name_H-M   'P 1'
#
loop_
_entity.id
_entity.type
_entity.pdbx_description
1 polymer ?
#
loop_
_entity_poly.entity_id
_entity_poly.type
_entity_poly.pdbx_seq_one_letter_code
_entity_poly.pdbx_strand_id
1 'polypeptide(L)' 'MTFTFRVYYEDDSLRNYGKERSKLVRAKNKEQAMNRFKKKYGIAPLYAV' A
#
# COMPACT_ATOMS: atom_id res chain seq x y z
N MET A 1 -7.07 18.78 2.79
CA MET A 1 -6.63 17.96 3.91
C MET A 1 -6.16 16.60 3.47
N THR A 2 -5.11 16.08 4.10
CA THR A 2 -4.63 14.73 3.81
C THR A 2 -4.78 13.87 5.06
N PHE A 3 -4.94 12.57 4.81
CA PHE A 3 -5.03 11.58 5.88
C PHE A 3 -3.94 10.54 5.69
N THR A 4 -3.60 9.86 6.76
CA THR A 4 -2.63 8.77 6.69
C THR A 4 -3.40 7.46 6.56
N PHE A 5 -3.13 6.73 5.49
CA PHE A 5 -3.75 5.43 5.23
C PHE A 5 -2.71 4.34 5.35
N ARG A 6 -3.12 3.20 5.85
CA ARG A 6 -2.28 2.01 5.87
C ARG A 6 -2.63 1.19 4.65
N VAL A 7 -1.67 1.09 3.73
CA VAL A 7 -1.85 0.35 2.48
C VAL A 7 -1.23 -1.03 2.64
N TYR A 8 -2.06 -2.06 2.49
CA TYR A 8 -1.62 -3.43 2.60
C TYR A 8 -1.25 -3.97 1.23
N TYR A 9 -0.19 -4.75 1.19
CA TYR A 9 0.29 -5.36 -0.04
C TYR A 9 0.87 -6.73 0.28
N GLU A 10 0.99 -7.56 -0.73
CA GLU A 10 1.57 -8.89 -0.60
C GLU A 10 3.05 -8.83 -1.01
N ASP A 11 3.91 -9.39 -0.17
CA ASP A 11 5.34 -9.41 -0.42
C ASP A 11 5.69 -10.65 -1.22
N ASP A 12 6.22 -10.45 -2.44
CA ASP A 12 6.59 -11.54 -3.34
C ASP A 12 7.97 -12.11 -3.08
N SER A 13 8.67 -11.62 -2.06
CA SER A 13 10.01 -12.15 -1.78
C SER A 13 9.93 -13.60 -1.35
N LEU A 14 10.95 -14.38 -1.68
CA LEU A 14 10.99 -15.80 -1.35
C LEU A 14 10.86 -16.07 0.15
N ARG A 15 11.34 -15.14 0.96
CA ARG A 15 11.29 -15.29 2.42
C ARG A 15 9.94 -14.98 3.02
N ASN A 16 9.18 -14.12 2.35
CA ASN A 16 7.93 -13.59 2.88
C ASN A 16 6.75 -13.86 1.96
N TYR A 17 6.86 -14.88 1.15
CA TYR A 17 5.81 -15.24 0.21
C TYR A 17 4.49 -15.48 0.94
N GLY A 18 3.44 -14.81 0.47
CA GLY A 18 2.11 -14.96 1.03
C GLY A 18 1.84 -14.12 2.28
N LYS A 19 2.82 -13.39 2.78
CA LYS A 19 2.62 -12.54 3.95
C LYS A 19 2.15 -11.15 3.56
N GLU A 20 1.14 -10.67 4.25
CA GLU A 20 0.69 -9.30 4.07
C GLU A 20 1.61 -8.34 4.81
N ARG A 21 1.95 -7.25 4.16
CA ARG A 21 2.70 -6.16 4.76
C ARG A 21 1.96 -4.86 4.53
N SER A 22 2.29 -3.85 5.29
CA SER A 22 1.65 -2.55 5.14
C SER A 22 2.66 -1.42 5.22
N LYS A 23 2.32 -0.32 4.57
CA LYS A 23 3.07 0.92 4.65
C LYS A 23 2.11 2.08 4.78
N LEU A 24 2.54 3.14 5.47
CA LEU A 24 1.72 4.32 5.66
C LEU A 24 1.89 5.25 4.47
N VAL A 25 0.77 5.69 3.91
CA VAL A 25 0.75 6.60 2.77
C VAL A 25 -0.21 7.74 3.08
N ARG A 26 0.23 8.97 2.87
CA ARG A 26 -0.62 10.15 3.06
C ARG A 26 -1.32 10.48 1.75
N ALA A 27 -2.62 10.66 1.83
CA ALA A 27 -3.43 10.97 0.65
C ALA A 27 -4.77 11.55 1.09
N LYS A 28 -5.54 12.04 0.12
CA LYS A 28 -6.86 12.61 0.39
C LYS A 28 -7.91 11.54 0.62
N ASN A 29 -7.75 10.39 -0.02
CA ASN A 29 -8.67 9.26 0.13
C ASN A 29 -7.92 7.95 -0.12
N LYS A 30 -8.62 6.84 0.12
CA LYS A 30 -8.01 5.51 -0.01
C LYS A 30 -7.54 5.22 -1.44
N GLU A 31 -8.34 5.59 -2.42
CA GLU A 31 -7.99 5.38 -3.81
C GLU A 31 -6.70 6.10 -4.17
N GLN A 32 -6.58 7.35 -3.76
CA GLN A 32 -5.36 8.12 -3.99
C GLN A 32 -4.17 7.50 -3.26
N ALA A 33 -4.38 7.00 -2.04
CA ALA A 33 -3.33 6.34 -1.28
C ALA A 33 -2.80 5.12 -2.02
N MET A 34 -3.70 4.30 -2.55
CA MET A 34 -3.33 3.11 -3.30
C MET A 34 -2.59 3.47 -4.58
N ASN A 35 -3.05 4.49 -5.30
CA ASN A 35 -2.39 4.95 -6.52
C ASN A 35 -0.99 5.48 -6.23
N ARG A 36 -0.84 6.27 -5.18
CA ARG A 36 0.48 6.78 -4.77
C ARG A 36 1.42 5.66 -4.37
N PHE A 37 0.90 4.68 -3.64
CA PHE A 37 1.67 3.51 -3.25
C PHE A 37 2.18 2.74 -4.46
N LYS A 38 1.28 2.44 -5.39
CA LYS A 38 1.63 1.71 -6.60
C LYS A 38 2.69 2.46 -7.41
N LYS A 39 2.53 3.77 -7.55
CA LYS A 39 3.47 4.59 -8.30
C LYS A 39 4.83 4.64 -7.63
N LYS A 40 4.85 4.74 -6.30
CA LYS A 40 6.09 4.88 -5.55
C LYS A 40 6.88 3.57 -5.45
N TYR A 41 6.18 2.48 -5.19
CA TYR A 41 6.82 1.19 -4.94
C TYR A 41 6.73 0.22 -6.12
N GLY A 42 5.85 0.47 -7.07
CA GLY A 42 5.68 -0.40 -8.23
C GLY A 42 4.99 -1.72 -7.91
N ILE A 43 4.32 -1.79 -6.76
CA ILE A 43 3.62 -2.99 -6.30
C ILE A 43 2.13 -2.70 -6.26
N ALA A 44 1.31 -3.61 -6.77
CA ALA A 44 -0.14 -3.45 -6.72
C ALA A 44 -0.61 -3.66 -5.28
N PRO A 45 -1.27 -2.69 -4.66
CA PRO A 45 -1.76 -2.84 -3.30
C PRO A 45 -3.00 -3.72 -3.24
N LEU A 46 -3.21 -4.36 -2.09
CA LEU A 46 -4.41 -5.17 -1.87
C LEU A 46 -5.58 -4.28 -1.45
N TYR A 47 -5.37 -3.46 -0.43
CA TYR A 47 -6.39 -2.54 0.06
C TYR A 47 -5.73 -1.50 0.98
N ALA A 48 -6.51 -0.49 1.33
CA ALA A 48 -6.08 0.57 2.25
C ALA A 48 -7.09 0.74 3.37
N VAL A 49 -6.57 1.09 4.54
CA VAL A 49 -7.42 1.31 5.72
C VAL A 49 -7.20 2.72 6.27
#